data_e1743120ceb0c805a12a27b5f4900ffb
#
_entry.id   e1743120ceb0c805a12a27b5f4900ffb
#
_cell.length_a   1.000
_cell.length_b   1.000
_cell.length_c   1.000
_cell.angle_alpha   90.00
_cell.angle_beta   90.00
_cell.angle_gamma   90.00
#
_symmetry.space_group_name_H-M   'P 1'
#
loop_
_entity.id
_entity.type
_entity.pdbx_description
1 polymer ?
#
loop_
_entity_poly.entity_id
_entity_poly.type
_entity_poly.pdbx_seq_one_letter_code
_entity_poly.pdbx_strand_id
1 'polypeptide(L)'
;MKKIAIAAVLAASSFLSAHAAAISGLVNTGSFSSGLQDTHYVLNGNSYGYVSYDNAWPVNPWLANTASSKWITPTANQAASLDPVRNGTYSWTLSFNLNGFDASTASFAGQFAADNQAIVKLNGVTIGSAGSFNQYSSFAANSGFNAGLNTLEFVLTNLAQGTGNPAGLRVEFLQSNVVTAVPEPETYAMLLAGLGLIGTISRRRMRHRA
;
A
#
# COMPACT_ATOMS: atom_id res chain seq x y z
N MET A 1 24.38 59.90 2.51
CA MET A 1 24.09 58.77 1.58
C MET A 1 23.65 57.58 2.42
N LYS A 2 22.33 57.37 2.56
CA LYS A 2 21.78 56.27 3.34
C LYS A 2 21.78 55.03 2.46
N LYS A 3 22.66 54.09 2.83
CA LYS A 3 22.71 52.76 2.20
C LYS A 3 21.39 52.06 2.53
N ILE A 4 20.52 51.94 1.54
CA ILE A 4 19.36 51.03 1.62
C ILE A 4 19.95 49.65 1.50
N ALA A 5 20.10 48.97 2.64
CA ALA A 5 20.28 47.57 2.66
C ALA A 5 18.96 46.95 2.21
N ILE A 6 18.86 46.66 0.91
CA ILE A 6 17.91 45.73 0.39
C ILE A 6 18.41 44.38 0.96
N ALA A 7 17.84 43.99 2.10
CA ALA A 7 17.84 42.62 2.47
C ALA A 7 17.02 41.90 1.39
N ALA A 8 17.71 41.46 0.36
CA ALA A 8 17.25 40.38 -0.45
C ALA A 8 17.11 39.22 0.52
N VAL A 9 15.92 39.05 1.09
CA VAL A 9 15.47 37.79 1.56
C VAL A 9 15.46 36.90 0.30
N LEU A 10 16.62 36.33 -0.01
CA LEU A 10 16.63 35.08 -0.71
C LEU A 10 15.77 34.20 0.18
N ALA A 11 14.47 34.17 -0.11
CA ALA A 11 13.71 33.00 0.17
C ALA A 11 14.50 31.91 -0.55
N ALA A 12 15.34 31.20 0.20
CA ALA A 12 15.78 29.90 -0.21
C ALA A 12 14.47 29.14 -0.34
N SER A 13 13.86 29.26 -1.52
CA SER A 13 12.90 28.32 -2.00
C SER A 13 13.69 27.03 -2.02
N SER A 14 13.63 26.32 -0.89
CA SER A 14 13.93 24.91 -0.89
C SER A 14 12.95 24.36 -1.91
N PHE A 15 13.42 24.24 -3.16
CA PHE A 15 12.73 23.45 -4.15
C PHE A 15 12.68 22.07 -3.54
N LEU A 16 11.54 21.74 -2.91
CA LEU A 16 11.26 20.39 -2.52
C LEU A 16 11.20 19.62 -3.83
N SER A 17 12.31 19.00 -4.17
CA SER A 17 12.37 18.14 -5.33
C SER A 17 11.38 17.02 -5.07
N ALA A 18 10.47 16.81 -6.01
CA ALA A 18 9.61 15.64 -6.00
C ALA A 18 10.50 14.40 -6.10
N HIS A 19 10.58 13.62 -5.01
CA HIS A 19 11.34 12.37 -4.98
C HIS A 19 10.42 11.19 -5.16
N ALA A 20 10.77 10.32 -6.07
CA ALA A 20 10.14 9.02 -6.22
C ALA A 20 10.54 8.13 -5.04
N ALA A 21 9.55 7.50 -4.42
CA ALA A 21 9.71 6.57 -3.31
C ALA A 21 8.89 5.31 -3.52
N ALA A 22 9.28 4.21 -2.90
CA ALA A 22 8.41 3.04 -2.81
C ALA A 22 7.20 3.35 -1.92
N ILE A 23 6.04 2.80 -2.28
CA ILE A 23 4.83 2.96 -1.47
C ILE A 23 5.00 2.15 -0.18
N SER A 24 5.06 2.85 0.95
CA SER A 24 5.10 2.22 2.27
C SER A 24 3.79 1.48 2.57
N GLY A 25 3.90 0.30 3.17
CA GLY A 25 2.74 -0.54 3.51
C GLY A 25 2.33 -1.55 2.44
N LEU A 26 2.92 -1.53 1.24
CA LEU A 26 2.82 -2.64 0.30
C LEU A 26 3.79 -3.74 0.73
N VAL A 27 3.29 -4.72 1.46
CA VAL A 27 4.06 -5.79 2.09
C VAL A 27 3.68 -7.14 1.50
N ASN A 28 4.66 -7.97 1.19
CA ASN A 28 4.42 -9.33 0.71
C ASN A 28 3.80 -10.20 1.82
N THR A 29 3.00 -11.19 1.45
CA THR A 29 2.47 -12.16 2.41
C THR A 29 3.60 -12.99 3.05
N GLY A 30 3.39 -13.37 4.31
CA GLY A 30 4.32 -14.26 5.01
C GLY A 30 5.59 -13.59 5.48
N SER A 31 5.57 -12.29 5.76
CA SER A 31 6.69 -11.53 6.33
C SER A 31 7.02 -11.88 7.79
N PHE A 32 6.18 -12.69 8.44
CA PHE A 32 6.41 -13.25 9.77
C PHE A 32 6.95 -14.69 9.69
N SER A 33 7.39 -15.22 10.83
CA SER A 33 7.81 -16.62 10.93
C SER A 33 6.65 -17.58 10.67
N SER A 34 6.94 -18.72 10.06
CA SER A 34 5.94 -19.77 9.82
C SER A 34 5.20 -20.17 11.10
N GLY A 35 3.90 -20.36 10.99
CA GLY A 35 2.99 -20.65 12.10
C GLY A 35 2.48 -19.43 12.87
N LEU A 36 3.05 -18.24 12.67
CA LEU A 36 2.54 -16.99 13.24
C LEU A 36 1.48 -16.35 12.34
N GLN A 37 0.67 -15.47 12.93
CA GLN A 37 -0.28 -14.67 12.16
C GLN A 37 0.43 -13.57 11.37
N ASP A 38 0.02 -13.38 10.12
CA ASP A 38 0.42 -12.24 9.30
C ASP A 38 -0.53 -11.06 9.55
N THR A 39 -0.14 -10.16 10.43
CA THR A 39 -0.98 -9.04 10.85
C THR A 39 -1.06 -7.90 9.83
N HIS A 40 -0.35 -7.99 8.70
CA HIS A 40 -0.50 -7.03 7.60
C HIS A 40 -1.79 -7.25 6.81
N TYR A 41 -2.27 -8.51 6.77
CA TYR A 41 -3.44 -8.89 5.99
C TYR A 41 -4.61 -9.26 6.89
N VAL A 42 -5.58 -8.35 7.00
CA VAL A 42 -6.80 -8.57 7.78
C VAL A 42 -7.71 -9.56 7.05
N LEU A 43 -7.98 -10.70 7.66
CA LEU A 43 -8.86 -11.74 7.14
C LEU A 43 -10.30 -11.50 7.58
N ASN A 44 -11.22 -11.45 6.62
CA ASN A 44 -12.67 -11.30 6.83
C ASN A 44 -13.04 -10.14 7.78
N GLY A 45 -12.22 -9.06 7.76
CA GLY A 45 -12.47 -7.83 8.50
C GLY A 45 -12.08 -7.84 9.98
N ASN A 46 -11.78 -8.97 10.60
CA ASN A 46 -11.58 -9.03 12.07
C ASN A 46 -10.59 -10.10 12.58
N SER A 47 -9.89 -10.80 11.69
CA SER A 47 -8.90 -11.83 12.05
C SER A 47 -7.66 -11.72 11.15
N TYR A 48 -6.72 -12.64 11.29
CA TYR A 48 -5.49 -12.69 10.50
C TYR A 48 -5.23 -14.11 10.03
N GLY A 49 -4.63 -14.23 8.83
CA GLY A 49 -4.15 -15.51 8.33
C GLY A 49 -2.85 -15.94 9.00
N TYR A 50 -2.51 -17.21 8.88
CA TYR A 50 -1.29 -17.83 9.43
C TYR A 50 -0.28 -18.07 8.33
N VAL A 51 0.97 -17.74 8.58
CA VAL A 51 2.09 -17.99 7.66
C VAL A 51 2.36 -19.50 7.58
N SER A 52 2.38 -20.04 6.37
CA SER A 52 2.59 -21.47 6.15
C SER A 52 4.02 -21.92 6.44
N TYR A 53 4.19 -23.21 6.78
CA TYR A 53 5.49 -23.87 6.87
C TYR A 53 5.98 -24.27 5.48
N ASP A 54 7.30 -24.22 5.27
CA ASP A 54 7.91 -24.38 3.96
C ASP A 54 7.87 -25.83 3.43
N ASN A 55 7.93 -26.84 4.32
CA ASN A 55 8.09 -28.26 3.98
C ASN A 55 6.88 -29.11 4.37
N ALA A 56 5.70 -28.52 4.52
CA ALA A 56 4.49 -29.22 4.89
C ALA A 56 3.40 -29.01 3.84
N TRP A 57 2.63 -30.10 3.54
CA TRP A 57 1.48 -29.98 2.65
C TRP A 57 0.54 -28.85 3.14
N PRO A 58 -0.04 -28.02 2.24
CA PRO A 58 -0.09 -28.13 0.78
C PRO A 58 1.04 -27.41 0.04
N VAL A 59 2.04 -26.84 0.70
CA VAL A 59 3.23 -26.31 0.02
C VAL A 59 3.96 -27.50 -0.66
N ASN A 60 3.91 -27.54 -1.97
CA ASN A 60 4.08 -28.70 -2.85
C ASN A 60 2.86 -29.65 -2.76
N PRO A 61 1.82 -29.47 -3.65
CA PRO A 61 1.90 -28.86 -5.00
C PRO A 61 1.73 -27.33 -5.10
N TRP A 62 1.47 -26.60 -4.03
CA TRP A 62 1.49 -25.15 -4.09
C TRP A 62 2.89 -24.64 -4.46
N LEU A 63 2.99 -23.40 -5.00
CA LEU A 63 4.27 -22.73 -5.18
C LEU A 63 5.08 -22.78 -3.88
N ALA A 64 6.35 -23.18 -3.97
CA ALA A 64 7.25 -23.20 -2.82
C ALA A 64 7.38 -21.81 -2.19
N ASN A 65 7.33 -21.72 -0.86
CA ASN A 65 7.66 -20.50 -0.15
C ASN A 65 9.08 -20.03 -0.48
N THR A 66 9.30 -18.72 -0.42
CA THR A 66 10.62 -18.10 -0.65
C THR A 66 10.96 -17.16 0.51
N ALA A 67 12.18 -16.62 0.49
CA ALA A 67 12.54 -15.55 1.41
C ALA A 67 11.73 -14.26 1.18
N SER A 68 11.18 -14.06 -0.04
CA SER A 68 10.41 -12.86 -0.40
C SER A 68 8.96 -12.94 0.05
N SER A 69 8.34 -14.11 -0.05
CA SER A 69 6.94 -14.32 0.32
C SER A 69 6.64 -15.74 0.72
N LYS A 70 5.62 -15.92 1.56
CA LYS A 70 5.06 -17.21 1.96
C LYS A 70 3.56 -17.18 1.82
N TRP A 71 2.95 -18.35 1.71
CA TRP A 71 1.51 -18.50 1.77
C TRP A 71 0.97 -18.07 3.14
N ILE A 72 -0.20 -17.47 3.14
CA ILE A 72 -1.03 -17.28 4.33
C ILE A 72 -2.31 -18.10 4.20
N THR A 73 -2.72 -18.75 5.28
CA THR A 73 -3.87 -19.65 5.34
C THR A 73 -4.89 -19.16 6.37
N PRO A 74 -6.19 -19.48 6.23
CA PRO A 74 -7.21 -18.99 7.16
C PRO A 74 -7.06 -19.54 8.58
N THR A 75 -6.38 -20.69 8.75
CA THR A 75 -6.22 -21.38 10.02
C THR A 75 -4.76 -21.72 10.28
N ALA A 76 -4.38 -21.91 11.55
CA ALA A 76 -3.02 -22.31 11.93
C ALA A 76 -2.63 -23.69 11.38
N ASN A 77 -3.61 -24.58 11.16
CA ASN A 77 -3.39 -25.82 10.42
C ASN A 77 -3.53 -25.55 8.92
N GLN A 78 -2.39 -25.31 8.25
CA GLN A 78 -2.39 -25.05 6.80
C GLN A 78 -2.96 -26.21 5.96
N ALA A 79 -3.01 -27.42 6.52
CA ALA A 79 -3.55 -28.62 5.90
C ALA A 79 -5.05 -28.82 6.21
N ALA A 80 -5.69 -27.88 6.90
CA ALA A 80 -7.11 -27.99 7.20
C ALA A 80 -7.93 -28.13 5.93
N SER A 81 -8.82 -29.12 5.90
CA SER A 81 -9.80 -29.25 4.81
C SER A 81 -10.97 -28.34 5.10
N LEU A 82 -11.18 -27.36 4.24
CA LEU A 82 -12.17 -26.30 4.36
C LEU A 82 -13.26 -26.49 3.28
N ASP A 83 -14.45 -25.94 3.54
CA ASP A 83 -15.54 -25.82 2.55
C ASP A 83 -15.93 -27.16 1.89
N PRO A 84 -16.31 -28.22 2.64
CA PRO A 84 -16.49 -29.56 2.08
C PRO A 84 -17.73 -29.70 1.21
N VAL A 85 -18.75 -28.83 1.36
CA VAL A 85 -20.06 -28.98 0.68
C VAL A 85 -20.46 -27.79 -0.17
N ARG A 86 -19.81 -26.63 0.02
CA ARG A 86 -20.09 -25.39 -0.75
C ARG A 86 -18.82 -24.54 -0.80
N ASN A 87 -18.70 -23.71 -1.82
CA ASN A 87 -17.57 -22.81 -1.94
C ASN A 87 -17.47 -21.87 -0.73
N GLY A 88 -16.26 -21.73 -0.20
CA GLY A 88 -15.91 -20.74 0.81
C GLY A 88 -15.42 -19.45 0.19
N THR A 89 -15.52 -18.35 0.95
CA THR A 89 -14.97 -17.04 0.56
C THR A 89 -14.12 -16.51 1.69
N TYR A 90 -12.90 -16.09 1.35
CA TYR A 90 -11.94 -15.51 2.28
C TYR A 90 -11.44 -14.19 1.71
N SER A 91 -11.64 -13.10 2.44
CA SER A 91 -11.18 -11.76 2.04
C SER A 91 -9.98 -11.35 2.89
N TRP A 92 -8.83 -11.13 2.27
CA TRP A 92 -7.64 -10.56 2.92
C TRP A 92 -7.47 -9.12 2.47
N THR A 93 -7.44 -8.19 3.42
CA THR A 93 -7.28 -6.76 3.17
C THR A 93 -5.94 -6.27 3.67
N LEU A 94 -5.13 -5.73 2.76
CA LEU A 94 -3.93 -4.95 3.04
C LEU A 94 -4.26 -3.47 2.93
N SER A 95 -3.87 -2.67 3.93
CA SER A 95 -4.06 -1.21 3.92
C SER A 95 -2.74 -0.48 3.84
N PHE A 96 -2.69 0.60 3.06
CA PHE A 96 -1.54 1.49 2.96
C PHE A 96 -2.00 2.95 2.83
N ASN A 97 -1.10 3.90 3.12
CA ASN A 97 -1.46 5.31 3.17
C ASN A 97 -0.53 6.15 2.28
N LEU A 98 -1.11 7.08 1.53
CA LEU A 98 -0.41 8.00 0.64
C LEU A 98 -0.41 9.45 1.16
N ASN A 99 -0.66 9.68 2.47
CA ASN A 99 -0.56 11.03 3.04
C ASN A 99 0.84 11.61 2.79
N GLY A 100 0.88 12.84 2.27
CA GLY A 100 2.14 13.51 1.93
C GLY A 100 2.71 13.15 0.56
N PHE A 101 2.02 12.30 -0.20
CA PHE A 101 2.39 11.94 -1.57
C PHE A 101 1.32 12.41 -2.57
N ASP A 102 1.73 12.56 -3.82
CA ASP A 102 0.82 12.80 -4.93
C ASP A 102 0.27 11.46 -5.44
N ALA A 103 -0.95 11.14 -5.02
CA ALA A 103 -1.61 9.88 -5.35
C ALA A 103 -1.79 9.66 -6.86
N SER A 104 -1.78 10.73 -7.67
CA SER A 104 -1.86 10.62 -9.14
C SER A 104 -0.61 10.03 -9.78
N THR A 105 0.51 10.05 -9.05
CA THR A 105 1.81 9.47 -9.47
C THR A 105 2.02 8.04 -8.98
N ALA A 106 1.10 7.57 -8.11
CA ALA A 106 1.23 6.25 -7.50
C ALA A 106 1.08 5.14 -8.52
N SER A 107 1.92 4.14 -8.40
CA SER A 107 1.85 2.92 -9.19
C SER A 107 2.47 1.74 -8.44
N PHE A 108 1.97 0.56 -8.71
CA PHE A 108 2.63 -0.69 -8.30
C PHE A 108 2.37 -1.80 -9.31
N ALA A 109 3.23 -2.82 -9.27
CA ALA A 109 3.00 -4.10 -9.92
C ALA A 109 3.37 -5.22 -8.95
N GLY A 110 2.65 -6.32 -9.05
CA GLY A 110 2.83 -7.50 -8.25
C GLY A 110 2.34 -8.77 -8.92
N GLN A 111 2.44 -9.85 -8.20
CA GLN A 111 1.94 -11.16 -8.60
C GLN A 111 1.33 -11.87 -7.40
N PHE A 112 0.37 -12.73 -7.65
CA PHE A 112 -0.29 -13.49 -6.59
C PHE A 112 -0.73 -14.88 -7.07
N ALA A 113 -0.85 -15.78 -6.14
CA ALA A 113 -1.39 -17.12 -6.34
C ALA A 113 -2.43 -17.41 -5.27
N ALA A 114 -3.40 -18.24 -5.60
CA ALA A 114 -4.52 -18.55 -4.72
C ALA A 114 -4.95 -20.03 -4.88
N ASP A 115 -5.38 -20.64 -3.82
CA ASP A 115 -6.06 -21.94 -3.85
C ASP A 115 -7.51 -21.72 -3.38
N ASN A 116 -8.51 -21.74 -4.33
CA ASN A 116 -8.38 -22.07 -5.75
C ASN A 116 -8.32 -20.84 -6.65
N GLN A 117 -9.13 -19.81 -6.41
CA GLN A 117 -9.30 -18.63 -7.26
C GLN A 117 -9.32 -17.37 -6.40
N ALA A 118 -8.82 -16.26 -6.92
CA ALA A 118 -8.95 -14.98 -6.26
C ALA A 118 -9.04 -13.83 -7.26
N ILE A 119 -9.69 -12.75 -6.82
CA ILE A 119 -9.61 -11.44 -7.47
C ILE A 119 -8.94 -10.47 -6.51
N VAL A 120 -8.19 -9.51 -7.05
CA VAL A 120 -7.64 -8.40 -6.28
C VAL A 120 -8.31 -7.09 -6.67
N LYS A 121 -8.68 -6.30 -5.66
CA LYS A 121 -9.33 -5.00 -5.83
C LYS A 121 -8.51 -3.91 -5.16
N LEU A 122 -8.29 -2.80 -5.85
CA LEU A 122 -7.80 -1.55 -5.27
C LEU A 122 -9.01 -0.64 -5.00
N ASN A 123 -9.23 -0.25 -3.75
CA ASN A 123 -10.35 0.62 -3.35
C ASN A 123 -11.70 0.16 -3.94
N GLY A 124 -11.95 -1.16 -3.96
CA GLY A 124 -13.16 -1.78 -4.49
C GLY A 124 -13.17 -2.07 -6.00
N VAL A 125 -12.21 -1.55 -6.79
CA VAL A 125 -12.12 -1.78 -8.23
C VAL A 125 -11.20 -2.96 -8.52
N THR A 126 -11.68 -3.95 -9.28
CA THR A 126 -10.88 -5.14 -9.65
C THR A 126 -9.73 -4.76 -10.56
N ILE A 127 -8.50 -5.18 -10.20
CA ILE A 127 -7.26 -4.91 -10.92
C ILE A 127 -6.53 -6.20 -11.33
N GLY A 128 -7.02 -7.37 -10.96
CA GLY A 128 -6.42 -8.65 -11.36
C GLY A 128 -7.19 -9.86 -10.84
N SER A 129 -6.87 -11.02 -11.40
CA SER A 129 -7.42 -12.32 -10.97
C SER A 129 -6.36 -13.42 -11.05
N ALA A 130 -6.46 -14.41 -10.16
CA ALA A 130 -5.65 -15.62 -10.16
C ALA A 130 -6.56 -16.85 -10.07
N GLY A 131 -6.19 -17.93 -10.72
CA GLY A 131 -6.93 -19.19 -10.73
C GLY A 131 -6.03 -20.41 -10.50
N SER A 132 -4.91 -20.22 -9.77
CA SER A 132 -3.96 -21.30 -9.58
C SER A 132 -3.12 -21.11 -8.31
N PHE A 133 -2.81 -22.25 -7.67
CA PHE A 133 -1.88 -22.32 -6.57
C PHE A 133 -0.44 -22.68 -6.99
N ASN A 134 -0.23 -23.10 -8.24
CA ASN A 134 1.07 -23.56 -8.73
C ASN A 134 1.72 -22.62 -9.74
N GLN A 135 1.10 -21.47 -10.00
CA GLN A 135 1.65 -20.39 -10.83
C GLN A 135 1.14 -19.04 -10.36
N TYR A 136 1.94 -18.01 -10.57
CA TYR A 136 1.53 -16.64 -10.30
C TYR A 136 0.70 -16.05 -11.46
N SER A 137 -0.25 -15.20 -11.06
CA SER A 137 -0.93 -14.24 -11.95
C SER A 137 -0.50 -12.83 -11.59
N SER A 138 -0.30 -11.97 -12.59
CA SER A 138 0.11 -10.58 -12.40
C SER A 138 -1.06 -9.67 -12.04
N PHE A 139 -0.79 -8.63 -11.27
CA PHE A 139 -1.68 -7.50 -11.05
C PHE A 139 -0.90 -6.19 -11.03
N ALA A 140 -1.54 -5.08 -11.41
CA ALA A 140 -0.90 -3.77 -11.40
C ALA A 140 -1.95 -2.66 -11.30
N ALA A 141 -1.55 -1.51 -10.78
CA ALA A 141 -2.33 -0.29 -10.82
C ALA A 141 -1.42 0.92 -11.06
N ASN A 142 -1.89 1.87 -11.85
CA ASN A 142 -1.31 3.20 -12.07
C ASN A 142 -2.35 4.32 -11.92
N SER A 143 -3.52 3.99 -11.38
CA SER A 143 -4.63 4.90 -11.11
C SER A 143 -5.56 4.28 -10.06
N GLY A 144 -6.58 5.03 -9.60
CA GLY A 144 -7.53 4.54 -8.60
C GLY A 144 -7.05 4.68 -7.16
N PHE A 145 -5.99 5.43 -6.93
CA PHE A 145 -5.45 5.70 -5.59
C PHE A 145 -6.14 6.90 -4.93
N ASN A 146 -6.40 6.79 -3.64
CA ASN A 146 -6.82 7.89 -2.78
C ASN A 146 -5.58 8.61 -2.23
N ALA A 147 -5.68 9.92 -1.97
CA ALA A 147 -4.62 10.72 -1.37
C ALA A 147 -4.30 10.34 0.10
N GLY A 148 -5.15 9.52 0.74
CA GLY A 148 -4.99 9.01 2.09
C GLY A 148 -4.93 7.49 2.12
N LEU A 149 -5.85 6.90 2.90
CA LEU A 149 -5.96 5.47 3.07
C LEU A 149 -6.40 4.80 1.77
N ASN A 150 -5.69 3.74 1.41
CA ASN A 150 -5.98 2.84 0.31
C ASN A 150 -6.07 1.41 0.82
N THR A 151 -6.87 0.59 0.14
CA THR A 151 -7.03 -0.83 0.46
C THR A 151 -6.82 -1.70 -0.78
N LEU A 152 -6.08 -2.78 -0.60
CA LEU A 152 -6.03 -3.90 -1.51
C LEU A 152 -6.78 -5.06 -0.87
N GLU A 153 -7.85 -5.49 -1.51
CA GLU A 153 -8.66 -6.62 -1.06
C GLU A 153 -8.47 -7.80 -2.02
N PHE A 154 -7.96 -8.92 -1.49
CA PHE A 154 -7.84 -10.19 -2.19
C PHE A 154 -9.01 -11.07 -1.77
N VAL A 155 -9.99 -11.23 -2.64
CA VAL A 155 -11.18 -12.05 -2.41
C VAL A 155 -10.95 -13.42 -3.03
N LEU A 156 -10.64 -14.40 -2.19
CA LEU A 156 -10.40 -15.78 -2.55
C LEU A 156 -11.70 -16.58 -2.50
N THR A 157 -11.93 -17.39 -3.50
CA THR A 157 -12.94 -18.44 -3.53
C THR A 157 -12.28 -19.80 -3.44
N ASN A 158 -12.53 -20.51 -2.34
CA ASN A 158 -12.15 -21.92 -2.17
C ASN A 158 -13.30 -22.77 -2.72
N LEU A 159 -13.04 -23.54 -3.76
CA LEU A 159 -14.06 -24.39 -4.39
C LEU A 159 -14.37 -25.58 -3.48
N ALA A 160 -15.62 -25.97 -3.39
CA ALA A 160 -16.05 -27.05 -2.54
C ALA A 160 -15.37 -28.38 -2.92
N GLN A 161 -14.77 -29.04 -1.92
CA GLN A 161 -14.19 -30.35 -2.06
C GLN A 161 -14.30 -31.13 -0.74
N GLY A 162 -14.78 -32.36 -0.77
CA GLY A 162 -15.13 -33.11 0.42
C GLY A 162 -13.98 -33.37 1.41
N THR A 163 -12.76 -33.54 0.92
CA THR A 163 -11.55 -33.76 1.73
C THR A 163 -10.30 -33.20 1.06
N GLY A 164 -9.27 -32.88 1.87
CA GLY A 164 -8.00 -32.40 1.33
C GLY A 164 -8.11 -31.06 0.61
N ASN A 165 -8.90 -30.14 1.16
CA ASN A 165 -9.27 -28.86 0.55
C ASN A 165 -8.73 -27.66 1.37
N PRO A 166 -7.43 -27.42 1.34
CA PRO A 166 -6.87 -26.22 1.98
C PRO A 166 -7.24 -24.96 1.19
N ALA A 167 -7.11 -23.80 1.83
CA ALA A 167 -7.22 -22.50 1.19
C ALA A 167 -6.02 -21.64 1.54
N GLY A 168 -5.55 -20.86 0.58
CA GLY A 168 -4.40 -19.99 0.83
C GLY A 168 -4.23 -18.89 -0.23
N LEU A 169 -3.58 -17.83 0.21
CA LEU A 169 -3.20 -16.68 -0.60
C LEU A 169 -1.70 -16.46 -0.50
N ARG A 170 -1.05 -16.10 -1.61
CA ARG A 170 0.33 -15.64 -1.64
C ARG A 170 0.46 -14.44 -2.56
N VAL A 171 1.06 -13.36 -2.05
CA VAL A 171 1.20 -12.08 -2.75
C VAL A 171 2.65 -11.62 -2.71
N GLU A 172 3.15 -11.16 -3.85
CA GLU A 172 4.44 -10.48 -3.98
C GLU A 172 4.29 -9.17 -4.72
N PHE A 173 4.74 -8.07 -4.13
CA PHE A 173 4.93 -6.81 -4.82
C PHE A 173 6.33 -6.81 -5.44
N LEU A 174 6.39 -6.53 -6.74
CA LEU A 174 7.62 -6.53 -7.52
C LEU A 174 8.23 -5.12 -7.61
N GLN A 175 7.34 -4.11 -7.67
CA GLN A 175 7.72 -2.71 -7.71
C GLN A 175 6.58 -1.82 -7.23
N SER A 176 6.94 -0.67 -6.67
CA SER A 176 5.99 0.41 -6.39
C SER A 176 6.70 1.76 -6.49
N ASN A 177 5.94 2.79 -6.83
CA ASN A 177 6.44 4.15 -6.94
C ASN A 177 5.35 5.14 -6.56
N VAL A 178 5.75 6.21 -5.88
CA VAL A 178 4.93 7.39 -5.62
C VAL A 178 5.85 8.59 -5.45
N VAL A 179 5.40 9.78 -5.81
CA VAL A 179 6.16 11.01 -5.68
C VAL A 179 5.63 11.83 -4.50
N THR A 180 6.52 12.48 -3.76
CA THR A 180 6.11 13.37 -2.65
C THR A 180 5.26 14.54 -3.19
N ALA A 181 4.18 14.87 -2.47
CA ALA A 181 3.37 16.04 -2.80
C ALA A 181 4.21 17.31 -2.60
N VAL A 182 4.33 18.12 -3.64
CA VAL A 182 4.96 19.45 -3.56
C VAL A 182 3.83 20.47 -3.34
N PRO A 183 3.91 21.32 -2.30
CA PRO A 183 2.94 22.39 -2.11
C PRO A 183 2.83 23.26 -3.37
N GLU A 184 1.60 23.58 -3.78
CA GLU A 184 1.36 24.37 -5.00
C GLU A 184 2.04 25.73 -4.93
N PRO A 185 2.51 26.28 -6.05
CA PRO A 185 3.13 27.62 -6.11
C PRO A 185 2.27 28.72 -5.48
N GLU A 186 0.95 28.58 -5.52
CA GLU A 186 -0.01 29.50 -4.90
C GLU A 186 0.16 29.58 -3.38
N THR A 187 0.48 28.46 -2.71
CA THR A 187 0.75 28.42 -1.26
C THR A 187 1.96 29.30 -0.91
N TYR A 188 3.02 29.24 -1.70
CA TYR A 188 4.19 30.10 -1.55
C TYR A 188 3.89 31.55 -1.89
N ALA A 189 3.09 31.81 -2.92
CA ALA A 189 2.67 33.15 -3.28
C ALA A 189 1.84 33.81 -2.17
N MET A 190 0.91 33.07 -1.55
CA MET A 190 0.11 33.56 -0.43
C MET A 190 0.96 33.79 0.82
N LEU A 191 1.93 32.91 1.12
CA LEU A 191 2.88 33.10 2.21
C LEU A 191 3.71 34.39 2.01
N LEU A 192 4.26 34.59 0.81
CA LEU A 192 5.05 35.77 0.47
C LEU A 192 4.19 37.05 0.50
N ALA A 193 2.96 37.01 0.01
CA ALA A 193 2.01 38.11 0.11
C ALA A 193 1.69 38.48 1.56
N GLY A 194 1.46 37.45 2.43
CA GLY A 194 1.23 37.65 3.86
C GLY A 194 2.43 38.27 4.58
N LEU A 195 3.65 37.78 4.32
CA LEU A 195 4.89 38.36 4.84
C LEU A 195 5.12 39.79 4.36
N GLY A 196 4.83 40.08 3.09
CA GLY A 196 4.90 41.39 2.51
C GLY A 196 3.94 42.39 3.19
N LEU A 197 2.70 41.97 3.47
CA LEU A 197 1.72 42.78 4.20
C LEU A 197 2.20 43.10 5.63
N ILE A 198 2.69 42.10 6.37
CA ILE A 198 3.23 42.29 7.72
C ILE A 198 4.42 43.25 7.70
N GLY A 199 5.32 43.11 6.74
CA GLY A 199 6.47 44.01 6.57
C GLY A 199 6.06 45.46 6.32
N THR A 200 5.04 45.71 5.51
CA THR A 200 4.54 47.06 5.23
C THR A 200 3.87 47.68 6.44
N ILE A 201 3.08 46.93 7.20
CA ILE A 201 2.42 47.38 8.44
C ILE A 201 3.47 47.73 9.50
N SER A 202 4.46 46.89 9.71
CA SER A 202 5.56 47.12 10.65
C SER A 202 6.34 48.38 10.31
N ARG A 203 6.64 48.62 9.04
CA ARG A 203 7.33 49.82 8.56
C ARG A 203 6.50 51.11 8.78
N ARG A 204 5.18 51.05 8.62
CA ARG A 204 4.29 52.19 8.89
C ARG A 204 4.29 52.53 10.40
N ARG A 205 4.19 51.53 11.28
CA ARG A 205 4.21 51.72 12.75
C ARG A 205 5.51 52.35 13.25
N MET A 206 6.66 51.98 12.69
CA MET A 206 7.95 52.56 13.06
C MET A 206 8.07 54.03 12.59
N ARG A 207 7.45 54.43 11.46
CA ARG A 207 7.46 55.82 10.98
C ARG A 207 6.59 56.75 11.81
N HIS A 208 5.57 56.26 12.50
CA HIS A 208 4.70 57.07 13.37
C HIS A 208 5.24 57.22 14.80
N ARG A 209 6.34 56.54 15.14
CA ARG A 209 7.01 56.62 16.46
C ARG A 209 8.31 57.45 16.44
N ALA A 210 8.73 57.91 15.33
CA ALA A 210 9.85 58.86 15.11
C ALA A 210 9.34 60.25 14.73
#